data_822541be9d7d6c11965d7ebf35c330e9
#
_entry.id   822541be9d7d6c11965d7ebf35c330e9
#
_cell.length_a   1.000
_cell.length_b   1.000
_cell.length_c   1.000
_cell.angle_alpha   90.00
_cell.angle_beta   90.00
_cell.angle_gamma   90.00
#
_symmetry.space_group_name_H-M   'P 1'
#
loop_
_entity.id
_entity.type
_entity.pdbx_description
1 polymer ?
#
loop_
_entity_poly.entity_id
_entity_poly.type
_entity_poly.pdbx_seq_one_letter_code
_entity_poly.pdbx_strand_id
1 'polypeptide(L)' 'MAFAEKLIAVRRAHRLTQEQLAAKLFVTRQAVSRWERDEVT' A
#
# COMPACT_ATOMS: atom_id res chain seq x y z
N MET A 1 2.31 3.14 -13.68
CA MET A 1 1.06 3.85 -13.42
C MET A 1 1.07 4.46 -12.05
N ALA A 2 0.21 5.40 -11.83
CA ALA A 2 0.25 6.23 -10.64
C ALA A 2 -0.25 5.55 -9.38
N PHE A 3 -0.93 4.39 -9.50
CA PHE A 3 -1.53 3.79 -8.31
C PHE A 3 -0.50 3.37 -7.29
N ALA A 4 0.54 2.65 -7.72
CA ALA A 4 1.55 2.17 -6.78
C ALA A 4 2.30 3.35 -6.16
N GLU A 5 2.66 4.33 -6.98
CA GLU A 5 3.35 5.51 -6.48
C GLU A 5 2.49 6.28 -5.49
N LYS A 6 1.21 6.42 -5.80
CA LYS A 6 0.31 7.15 -4.92
C LYS A 6 0.12 6.42 -3.60
N LEU A 7 -0.01 5.10 -3.67
CA LEU A 7 -0.18 4.30 -2.46
C LEU A 7 1.03 4.43 -1.55
N ILE A 8 2.22 4.33 -2.12
CA ILE A 8 3.45 4.48 -1.34
C ILE A 8 3.54 5.87 -0.76
N ALA A 9 3.19 6.89 -1.54
CA ALA A 9 3.25 8.26 -1.07
C ALA A 9 2.30 8.49 0.10
N VAL A 10 1.09 7.98 0.01
CA VAL A 10 0.13 8.10 1.10
C VAL A 10 0.63 7.38 2.35
N ARG A 11 1.16 6.16 2.17
CA ARG A 11 1.68 5.40 3.30
C ARG A 11 2.80 6.16 4.00
N ARG A 12 3.74 6.69 3.22
CA ARG A 12 4.88 7.42 3.79
C ARG A 12 4.45 8.73 4.44
N ALA A 13 3.49 9.41 3.83
CA ALA A 13 3.00 10.66 4.40
C ALA A 13 2.40 10.45 5.78
N HIS A 14 1.81 9.29 6.01
CA HIS A 14 1.23 8.94 7.31
C HIS A 14 2.17 8.13 8.18
N ARG A 15 3.39 7.90 7.71
CA ARG A 15 4.41 7.16 8.46
C ARG A 15 3.93 5.77 8.84
N LEU A 16 3.28 5.10 7.92
CA LEU A 16 2.74 3.78 8.15
C LEU A 16 3.62 2.72 7.53
N THR A 17 3.70 1.56 8.19
CA THR A 17 4.26 0.37 7.56
C THR A 17 3.21 -0.23 6.64
N GLN A 18 3.62 -1.18 5.81
CA GLN A 18 2.67 -1.89 4.96
C GLN A 18 1.60 -2.58 5.80
N GLU A 19 2.01 -3.16 6.92
CA GLU A 19 1.08 -3.84 7.80
C GLU A 19 0.07 -2.86 8.40
N GLN A 20 0.55 -1.69 8.81
CA GLN A 20 -0.33 -0.68 9.38
C GLN A 20 -1.32 -0.16 8.35
N LEU A 21 -0.84 0.06 7.12
CA LEU A 21 -1.73 0.51 6.06
C LEU A 21 -2.78 -0.56 5.76
N ALA A 22 -2.35 -1.82 5.70
CA ALA A 22 -3.29 -2.91 5.44
C ALA A 22 -4.39 -2.94 6.49
N ALA A 23 -4.03 -2.76 7.76
CA ALA A 23 -5.02 -2.76 8.83
C ALA A 23 -6.02 -1.62 8.65
N LYS A 24 -5.55 -0.46 8.23
CA LYS A 24 -6.45 0.69 8.04
C LYS A 24 -7.38 0.48 6.87
N LEU A 25 -6.96 -0.27 5.87
CA LEU A 25 -7.78 -0.52 4.69
C LEU A 25 -8.59 -1.82 4.79
N PHE A 26 -8.43 -2.55 5.89
CA PHE A 26 -9.12 -3.82 6.08
C PHE A 26 -8.75 -4.83 5.01
N VAL A 27 -7.47 -4.85 4.64
CA VAL A 27 -6.93 -5.80 3.69
C VAL A 27 -5.72 -6.47 4.30
N THR A 28 -5.16 -7.46 3.61
CA THR A 28 -3.97 -8.13 4.10
C THR A 28 -2.72 -7.35 3.73
N ARG A 29 -1.64 -7.56 4.50
CA ARG A 29 -0.37 -6.95 4.18
C ARG A 29 0.12 -7.41 2.80
N GLN A 30 -0.19 -8.66 2.44
CA GLN A 30 0.20 -9.17 1.13
C GLN A 30 -0.45 -8.37 0.02
N ALA A 31 -1.70 -7.97 0.21
CA ALA A 31 -2.38 -7.15 -0.80
C ALA A 31 -1.66 -5.83 -0.97
N VAL A 32 -1.33 -5.16 0.14
CA VAL A 32 -0.61 -3.88 0.06
C VAL A 32 0.74 -4.08 -0.62
N SER A 33 1.46 -5.14 -0.26
CA SER A 33 2.76 -5.41 -0.84
C SER A 33 2.67 -5.58 -2.36
N ARG A 34 1.66 -6.30 -2.82
CA ARG A 34 1.46 -6.50 -4.25
C ARG A 34 1.15 -5.18 -4.95
N TRP A 35 0.31 -4.37 -4.33
CA TRP A 35 -0.06 -3.09 -4.91
C TRP A 35 1.15 -2.18 -5.04
N GLU A 36 2.01 -2.17 -4.03
CA GLU A 36 3.19 -1.32 -4.06
C GLU A 36 4.22 -1.79 -5.08
N ARG A 37 4.19 -3.06 -5.44
CA ARG A 37 5.04 -3.59 -6.49
C ARG A 37 4.39 -3.52 -7.86
N ASP A 38 3.21 -2.91 -7.92
CA ASP A 38 2.48 -2.72 -9.18
C ASP A 38 2.15 -4.06 -9.84
N GLU A 39 1.78 -5.04 -9.02
CA GLU A 39 1.43 -6.36 -9.53
C GLU A 39 -0.07 -6.53 -9.66
N VAL A 40 -0.78 -5.43 -9.76
CA VAL A 40 -2.22 -5.48 -9.97
C VAL A 40 -2.51 -5.73 -11.43
N THR A 41 -3.46 -6.54 -11.69
CA THR A 41 -3.88 -6.80 -13.07
C THR A 41 -5.32 -6.42 -13.25
#